data_c38626bc6d3d021472bff9808b56d1df
#
_entry.id   c38626bc6d3d021472bff9808b56d1df
#
_cell.length_a   1.000
_cell.length_b   1.000
_cell.length_c   1.000
_cell.angle_alpha   90.00
_cell.angle_beta   90.00
_cell.angle_gamma   90.00
#
_symmetry.space_group_name_H-M   'P 1'
#
loop_
_entity.id
_entity.type
_entity.pdbx_description
1 polymer ?
#
loop_
_entity_poly.entity_id
_entity_poly.type
_entity_poly.pdbx_seq_one_letter_code
_entity_poly.pdbx_strand_id
1 'polypeptide(L)'
;AINELNWAFIDGPKNFAPNLYKTFERYSNGKEIIDSYYKKILKENSKVHSWIWHDNERILSQLNPKNYFFESEEELLKREGLPNSPYMELHYIKNNFFMEDNEIVKKISKIKNLPSFIVQGRYDLICPPVNAYKLHENWKSSEIKFVNTAGHSSSDEGIIDNLLIGLKKLTENL
;
A
#
# COMPACT_ATOMS: atom_id res chain seq x y z
N ALA A 1 8.99 -6.52 4.90
CA ALA A 1 7.54 -6.75 5.04
C ALA A 1 6.99 -6.16 6.33
N ILE A 2 7.42 -6.62 7.55
CA ILE A 2 6.86 -6.15 8.84
C ILE A 2 7.03 -4.63 9.02
N ASN A 3 8.18 -4.07 8.68
CA ASN A 3 8.43 -2.63 8.79
C ASN A 3 7.52 -1.81 7.85
N GLU A 4 7.20 -2.32 6.68
CA GLU A 4 6.26 -1.67 5.74
C GLU A 4 4.84 -1.72 6.26
N LEU A 5 4.44 -2.82 6.90
CA LEU A 5 3.15 -2.92 7.56
C LEU A 5 2.97 -1.90 8.67
N ASN A 6 3.95 -1.81 9.56
CA ASN A 6 3.94 -0.82 10.65
C ASN A 6 3.88 0.59 10.07
N TRP A 7 4.61 0.85 8.99
CA TRP A 7 4.52 2.14 8.31
C TRP A 7 3.12 2.37 7.73
N ALA A 8 2.62 1.48 6.87
CA ALA A 8 1.37 1.68 6.12
C ALA A 8 0.12 1.80 7.01
N PHE A 9 0.07 1.07 8.12
CA PHE A 9 -1.13 1.00 8.96
C PHE A 9 -0.99 1.69 10.32
N ILE A 10 0.21 2.08 10.74
CA ILE A 10 0.46 2.69 12.05
C ILE A 10 1.24 4.00 11.92
N ASP A 11 2.54 3.94 11.61
CA ASP A 11 3.43 5.09 11.74
C ASP A 11 3.15 6.18 10.70
N GLY A 12 2.95 5.82 9.44
CA GLY A 12 2.58 6.75 8.38
C GLY A 12 1.27 7.47 8.69
N PRO A 13 0.15 6.74 8.87
CA PRO A 13 -1.15 7.35 9.19
C PRO A 13 -1.13 8.19 10.47
N LYS A 14 -0.46 7.76 11.53
CA LYS A 14 -0.30 8.55 12.76
C LYS A 14 0.29 9.92 12.51
N ASN A 15 1.30 9.99 11.64
CA ASN A 15 2.06 11.22 11.40
C ASN A 15 1.40 12.14 10.36
N PHE A 16 0.76 11.58 9.33
CA PHE A 16 0.26 12.34 8.18
C PHE A 16 -1.26 12.49 8.11
N ALA A 17 -2.00 11.57 8.74
CA ALA A 17 -3.48 11.58 8.79
C ALA A 17 -4.01 11.15 10.17
N PRO A 18 -3.65 11.87 11.26
CA PRO A 18 -3.92 11.43 12.63
C PRO A 18 -5.42 11.30 12.96
N ASN A 19 -6.26 12.11 12.33
CA ASN A 19 -7.72 12.04 12.47
C ASN A 19 -8.29 10.74 11.85
N LEU A 20 -7.83 10.38 10.66
CA LEU A 20 -8.19 9.12 9.99
C LEU A 20 -7.68 7.93 10.82
N TYR A 21 -6.40 7.97 11.23
CA TYR A 21 -5.78 6.92 12.04
C TYR A 21 -6.55 6.65 13.35
N LYS A 22 -6.92 7.69 14.10
CA LYS A 22 -7.71 7.53 15.34
C LYS A 22 -9.04 6.85 15.11
N THR A 23 -9.69 7.11 13.97
CA THR A 23 -10.94 6.43 13.63
C THR A 23 -10.68 4.98 13.24
N PHE A 24 -9.68 4.72 12.42
CA PHE A 24 -9.24 3.36 12.07
C PHE A 24 -8.86 2.53 13.30
N GLU A 25 -8.07 3.09 14.22
CA GLU A 25 -7.67 2.45 15.48
C GLU A 25 -8.87 2.12 16.37
N ARG A 26 -9.87 3.01 16.45
CA ARG A 26 -11.10 2.79 17.25
C ARG A 26 -11.84 1.52 16.84
N TYR A 27 -11.88 1.17 15.55
CA TYR A 27 -12.47 -0.06 15.08
C TYR A 27 -11.68 -1.32 15.49
N SER A 28 -10.45 -1.19 15.97
CA SER A 28 -9.67 -2.29 16.55
C SER A 28 -10.00 -2.56 18.03
N ASN A 29 -10.81 -1.71 18.68
CA ASN A 29 -11.15 -1.78 20.10
C ASN A 29 -9.90 -1.79 21.01
N GLY A 30 -8.87 -1.01 20.68
CA GLY A 30 -7.64 -0.88 21.49
C GLY A 30 -6.75 -2.13 21.53
N LYS A 31 -6.99 -3.09 20.64
CA LYS A 31 -6.13 -4.28 20.45
C LYS A 31 -5.11 -4.03 19.35
N GLU A 32 -4.20 -4.99 19.18
CA GLU A 32 -3.32 -5.03 17.99
C GLU A 32 -4.17 -4.89 16.72
N ILE A 33 -3.96 -3.79 15.98
CA ILE A 33 -4.82 -3.39 14.85
C ILE A 33 -5.00 -4.53 13.87
N ILE A 34 -3.89 -5.10 13.41
CA ILE A 34 -3.90 -6.17 12.39
C ILE A 34 -4.68 -7.39 12.88
N ASP A 35 -4.45 -7.83 14.11
CA ASP A 35 -5.12 -9.00 14.67
C ASP A 35 -6.61 -8.78 14.87
N SER A 36 -7.00 -7.57 15.25
CA SER A 36 -8.39 -7.22 15.40
C SER A 36 -9.12 -7.24 14.05
N TYR A 37 -8.57 -6.55 13.04
CA TYR A 37 -9.16 -6.55 11.69
C TYR A 37 -9.15 -7.94 11.05
N TYR A 38 -8.08 -8.72 11.23
CA TYR A 38 -8.03 -10.12 10.79
C TYR A 38 -9.21 -10.92 11.33
N LYS A 39 -9.44 -10.83 12.65
CA LYS A 39 -10.56 -11.52 13.30
C LYS A 39 -11.90 -11.04 12.74
N LYS A 40 -12.11 -9.74 12.68
CA LYS A 40 -13.37 -9.13 12.24
C LYS A 40 -13.68 -9.46 10.78
N ILE A 41 -12.71 -9.40 9.91
CA ILE A 41 -12.91 -9.59 8.46
C ILE A 41 -12.94 -11.08 8.09
N LEU A 42 -11.91 -11.87 8.50
CA LEU A 42 -11.76 -13.24 8.04
C LEU A 42 -12.55 -14.27 8.86
N LYS A 43 -12.88 -13.97 10.12
CA LYS A 43 -13.58 -14.90 11.00
C LYS A 43 -15.05 -14.52 11.22
N GLU A 44 -15.34 -13.22 11.30
CA GLU A 44 -16.67 -12.72 11.59
C GLU A 44 -17.39 -12.15 10.34
N ASN A 45 -16.71 -12.08 9.18
CA ASN A 45 -17.20 -11.51 7.91
C ASN A 45 -17.81 -10.11 8.07
N SER A 46 -17.19 -9.27 8.90
CA SER A 46 -17.70 -7.93 9.19
C SER A 46 -17.60 -6.99 7.98
N LYS A 47 -18.74 -6.65 7.41
CA LYS A 47 -18.84 -5.72 6.27
C LYS A 47 -18.28 -4.34 6.59
N VAL A 48 -18.59 -3.80 7.78
CA VAL A 48 -18.09 -2.49 8.22
C VAL A 48 -16.56 -2.49 8.27
N HIS A 49 -15.94 -3.48 8.92
CA HIS A 49 -14.47 -3.54 9.02
C HIS A 49 -13.80 -3.75 7.65
N SER A 50 -14.44 -4.50 6.74
CA SER A 50 -13.94 -4.68 5.37
C SER A 50 -13.91 -3.34 4.61
N TRP A 51 -14.96 -2.55 4.70
CA TRP A 51 -15.01 -1.25 4.05
C TRP A 51 -14.10 -0.21 4.72
N ILE A 52 -14.00 -0.21 6.06
CA ILE A 52 -13.07 0.68 6.79
C ILE A 52 -11.61 0.39 6.40
N TRP A 53 -11.23 -0.89 6.31
CA TRP A 53 -9.88 -1.26 5.86
C TRP A 53 -9.62 -0.78 4.43
N HIS A 54 -10.51 -1.11 3.52
CA HIS A 54 -10.42 -0.72 2.11
C HIS A 54 -10.34 0.81 1.92
N ASP A 55 -11.22 1.54 2.61
CA ASP A 55 -11.24 3.01 2.51
C ASP A 55 -10.00 3.65 3.15
N ASN A 56 -9.46 3.09 4.23
CA ASN A 56 -8.21 3.56 4.83
C ASN A 56 -7.08 3.52 3.80
N GLU A 57 -6.91 2.39 3.14
CA GLU A 57 -5.88 2.22 2.12
C GLU A 57 -6.13 3.14 0.91
N ARG A 58 -7.36 3.17 0.39
CA ARG A 58 -7.75 4.03 -0.73
C ARG A 58 -7.50 5.51 -0.46
N ILE A 59 -7.80 5.99 0.75
CA ILE A 59 -7.58 7.40 1.12
C ILE A 59 -6.07 7.67 1.21
N LEU A 60 -5.31 6.81 1.88
CA LEU A 60 -3.88 7.00 2.08
C LEU A 60 -3.04 6.77 0.81
N SER A 61 -3.59 6.08 -0.18
CA SER A 61 -2.91 5.85 -1.45
C SER A 61 -2.84 7.09 -2.34
N GLN A 62 -3.75 8.03 -2.20
CA GLN A 62 -3.83 9.24 -3.03
C GLN A 62 -3.11 10.41 -2.36
N LEU A 63 -2.39 11.22 -3.15
CA LEU A 63 -1.79 12.45 -2.64
C LEU A 63 -2.87 13.46 -2.21
N ASN A 64 -3.96 13.55 -2.97
CA ASN A 64 -5.05 14.47 -2.71
C ASN A 64 -6.42 13.77 -2.75
N PRO A 65 -6.76 12.96 -1.74
CA PRO A 65 -8.06 12.30 -1.68
C PRO A 65 -9.19 13.33 -1.49
N LYS A 66 -10.39 13.00 -1.97
CA LYS A 66 -11.57 13.86 -1.83
C LYS A 66 -11.91 14.20 -0.37
N ASN A 67 -11.58 13.29 0.55
CA ASN A 67 -11.81 13.46 1.98
C ASN A 67 -10.83 12.59 2.80
N TYR A 68 -10.67 12.95 4.07
CA TYR A 68 -9.88 12.23 5.07
C TYR A 68 -10.78 11.74 6.22
N PHE A 69 -11.91 11.13 5.89
CA PHE A 69 -12.82 10.52 6.88
C PHE A 69 -13.51 9.29 6.27
N PHE A 70 -13.98 8.41 7.15
CA PHE A 70 -14.81 7.27 6.77
C PHE A 70 -16.28 7.68 6.78
N GLU A 71 -17.07 7.03 5.94
CA GLU A 71 -18.53 7.10 6.01
C GLU A 71 -19.05 6.50 7.32
N SER A 72 -20.28 6.83 7.68
CA SER A 72 -20.95 6.21 8.84
C SER A 72 -21.14 4.70 8.63
N GLU A 73 -21.27 3.95 9.74
CA GLU A 73 -21.54 2.52 9.65
C GLU A 73 -22.82 2.20 8.87
N GLU A 74 -23.84 3.05 9.01
CA GLU A 74 -25.09 2.91 8.27
C GLU A 74 -24.87 3.01 6.74
N GLU A 75 -24.06 3.94 6.29
CA GLU A 75 -23.68 4.12 4.88
C GLU A 75 -22.82 2.95 4.39
N LEU A 76 -21.83 2.53 5.16
CA LEU A 76 -21.00 1.38 4.83
C LEU A 76 -21.80 0.08 4.69
N LEU A 77 -22.83 -0.10 5.53
CA LEU A 77 -23.73 -1.26 5.45
C LEU A 77 -24.63 -1.24 4.21
N LYS A 78 -24.94 -0.06 3.67
CA LYS A 78 -25.74 0.08 2.43
C LYS A 78 -24.94 -0.19 1.15
N ARG A 79 -23.61 -0.15 1.19
CA ARG A 79 -22.77 -0.45 0.03
C ARG A 79 -23.01 -1.86 -0.48
N GLU A 80 -23.01 -2.06 -1.78
CA GLU A 80 -23.13 -3.39 -2.38
C GLU A 80 -21.83 -4.19 -2.26
N GLY A 81 -21.94 -5.49 -2.03
CA GLY A 81 -20.83 -6.43 -1.98
C GLY A 81 -19.86 -6.21 -0.81
N LEU A 82 -18.68 -6.80 -0.95
CA LEU A 82 -17.52 -6.66 -0.07
C LEU A 82 -16.28 -6.39 -0.91
N PRO A 83 -15.38 -5.50 -0.46
CA PRO A 83 -14.10 -5.35 -1.13
C PRO A 83 -13.25 -6.62 -0.90
N ASN A 84 -12.59 -7.09 -1.97
CA ASN A 84 -11.77 -8.30 -1.89
C ASN A 84 -10.37 -8.03 -1.31
N SER A 85 -9.84 -6.81 -1.47
CA SER A 85 -8.48 -6.45 -1.05
C SER A 85 -8.24 -6.71 0.44
N PRO A 86 -9.10 -6.30 1.39
CA PRO A 86 -8.84 -6.51 2.82
C PRO A 86 -8.68 -8.00 3.19
N TYR A 87 -9.45 -8.86 2.57
CA TYR A 87 -9.38 -10.30 2.80
C TYR A 87 -8.02 -10.86 2.35
N MET A 88 -7.62 -10.53 1.13
CA MET A 88 -6.36 -10.99 0.54
C MET A 88 -5.16 -10.46 1.31
N GLU A 89 -5.13 -9.15 1.57
CA GLU A 89 -4.04 -8.48 2.28
C GLU A 89 -3.83 -9.06 3.68
N LEU A 90 -4.89 -9.16 4.48
CA LEU A 90 -4.79 -9.72 5.83
C LEU A 90 -4.35 -11.20 5.82
N HIS A 91 -4.75 -11.96 4.80
CA HIS A 91 -4.25 -13.32 4.62
C HIS A 91 -2.73 -13.34 4.39
N TYR A 92 -2.23 -12.50 3.48
CA TYR A 92 -0.79 -12.39 3.23
C TYR A 92 -0.03 -11.85 4.44
N ILE A 93 -0.56 -10.82 5.10
CA ILE A 93 0.03 -10.22 6.30
C ILE A 93 0.23 -11.28 7.40
N LYS A 94 -0.81 -12.05 7.72
CA LYS A 94 -0.76 -13.08 8.78
C LYS A 94 0.18 -14.24 8.46
N ASN A 95 0.53 -14.42 7.20
CA ASN A 95 1.49 -15.43 6.75
C ASN A 95 2.85 -14.81 6.36
N ASN A 96 3.20 -13.62 6.88
CA ASN A 96 4.44 -12.89 6.58
C ASN A 96 4.71 -12.78 5.08
N PHE A 97 3.64 -12.59 4.27
CA PHE A 97 3.71 -12.57 2.80
C PHE A 97 4.36 -13.82 2.18
N PHE A 98 4.42 -14.92 2.92
CA PHE A 98 5.13 -16.14 2.53
C PHE A 98 6.60 -15.90 2.17
N MET A 99 7.23 -14.90 2.77
CA MET A 99 8.60 -14.47 2.51
C MET A 99 9.37 -14.21 3.80
N GLU A 100 10.70 -14.39 3.74
CA GLU A 100 11.60 -13.95 4.77
C GLU A 100 11.86 -12.42 4.69
N ASP A 101 12.33 -11.84 5.79
CA ASP A 101 12.71 -10.44 5.82
C ASP A 101 13.83 -10.11 4.82
N ASN A 102 13.58 -9.08 4.00
CA ASN A 102 14.45 -8.62 2.92
C ASN A 102 14.74 -9.68 1.84
N GLU A 103 13.91 -10.70 1.71
CA GLU A 103 14.14 -11.81 0.76
C GLU A 103 14.30 -11.33 -0.68
N ILE A 104 13.47 -10.37 -1.12
CA ILE A 104 13.55 -9.79 -2.46
C ILE A 104 14.92 -9.17 -2.70
N VAL A 105 15.40 -8.32 -1.78
CA VAL A 105 16.71 -7.65 -1.91
C VAL A 105 17.85 -8.67 -1.83
N LYS A 106 17.77 -9.67 -0.95
CA LYS A 106 18.77 -10.74 -0.85
C LYS A 106 18.88 -11.55 -2.15
N LYS A 107 17.74 -11.74 -2.85
CA LYS A 107 17.66 -12.55 -4.09
C LYS A 107 17.78 -11.73 -5.37
N ILE A 108 17.99 -10.41 -5.29
CA ILE A 108 18.04 -9.52 -6.45
C ILE A 108 19.14 -9.91 -7.45
N SER A 109 20.19 -10.56 -6.98
CA SER A 109 21.28 -11.07 -7.83
C SER A 109 20.80 -12.00 -8.94
N LYS A 110 19.64 -12.67 -8.77
CA LYS A 110 19.04 -13.55 -9.77
C LYS A 110 18.46 -12.81 -10.97
N ILE A 111 18.09 -11.54 -10.78
CA ILE A 111 17.43 -10.71 -11.79
C ILE A 111 18.19 -9.41 -12.08
N LYS A 112 19.37 -9.20 -11.48
CA LYS A 112 20.13 -7.95 -11.56
C LYS A 112 20.48 -7.48 -12.97
N ASN A 113 20.51 -8.40 -13.94
CA ASN A 113 20.82 -8.11 -15.34
C ASN A 113 19.56 -7.87 -16.20
N LEU A 114 18.36 -8.11 -15.65
CA LEU A 114 17.13 -7.78 -16.35
C LEU A 114 16.88 -6.27 -16.26
N PRO A 115 16.57 -5.59 -17.37
CA PRO A 115 16.24 -4.19 -17.34
C PRO A 115 14.96 -3.97 -16.52
N SER A 116 14.91 -2.89 -15.75
CA SER A 116 13.74 -2.54 -14.95
C SER A 116 13.58 -1.03 -14.92
N PHE A 117 12.33 -0.57 -14.87
CA PHE A 117 11.98 0.82 -14.67
C PHE A 117 11.00 0.96 -13.50
N ILE A 118 11.43 1.62 -12.43
CA ILE A 118 10.68 1.80 -11.19
C ILE A 118 10.06 3.19 -11.21
N VAL A 119 8.74 3.30 -11.02
CA VAL A 119 8.06 4.57 -10.83
C VAL A 119 7.57 4.65 -9.39
N GLN A 120 7.93 5.72 -8.70
CA GLN A 120 7.64 5.91 -7.27
C GLN A 120 7.08 7.30 -7.01
N GLY A 121 5.91 7.37 -6.38
CA GLY A 121 5.39 8.64 -5.87
C GLY A 121 6.22 9.15 -4.70
N ARG A 122 6.53 10.45 -4.69
CA ARG A 122 7.34 11.08 -3.65
C ARG A 122 6.69 11.01 -2.27
N TYR A 123 5.37 11.12 -2.23
CA TYR A 123 4.57 11.18 -1.01
C TYR A 123 3.73 9.91 -0.80
N ASP A 124 4.25 8.77 -1.24
CA ASP A 124 3.62 7.47 -1.06
C ASP A 124 3.59 7.09 0.43
N LEU A 125 2.39 7.12 1.04
CA LEU A 125 2.18 6.76 2.45
C LEU A 125 1.96 5.26 2.66
N ILE A 126 1.72 4.51 1.60
CA ILE A 126 1.53 3.05 1.68
C ILE A 126 2.87 2.33 1.53
N CYS A 127 3.61 2.62 0.44
CA CYS A 127 4.91 2.05 0.15
C CYS A 127 5.97 3.14 0.14
N PRO A 128 6.63 3.40 1.28
CA PRO A 128 7.52 4.56 1.40
C PRO A 128 8.67 4.52 0.39
N PRO A 129 9.01 5.67 -0.21
CA PRO A 129 10.01 5.79 -1.29
C PRO A 129 11.37 5.18 -0.98
N VAL A 130 11.74 5.12 0.30
CA VAL A 130 13.00 4.51 0.73
C VAL A 130 13.13 3.04 0.33
N ASN A 131 12.02 2.31 0.26
CA ASN A 131 12.03 0.89 -0.12
C ASN A 131 12.27 0.71 -1.62
N ALA A 132 11.62 1.52 -2.46
CA ALA A 132 11.87 1.54 -3.91
C ALA A 132 13.30 1.96 -4.22
N TYR A 133 13.82 2.96 -3.49
CA TYR A 133 15.21 3.42 -3.64
C TYR A 133 16.21 2.32 -3.24
N LYS A 134 15.99 1.65 -2.11
CA LYS A 134 16.81 0.50 -1.67
C LYS A 134 16.81 -0.64 -2.69
N LEU A 135 15.65 -0.92 -3.31
CA LEU A 135 15.55 -1.91 -4.38
C LEU A 135 16.41 -1.50 -5.58
N HIS A 136 16.30 -0.23 -6.02
CA HIS A 136 17.09 0.33 -7.11
C HIS A 136 18.60 0.25 -6.84
N GLU A 137 19.07 0.65 -5.66
CA GLU A 137 20.49 0.58 -5.28
C GLU A 137 21.07 -0.85 -5.42
N ASN A 138 20.25 -1.88 -5.19
CA ASN A 138 20.66 -3.29 -5.29
C ASN A 138 20.39 -3.90 -6.67
N TRP A 139 19.67 -3.23 -7.55
CA TRP A 139 19.33 -3.72 -8.90
C TRP A 139 20.06 -2.94 -9.98
N LYS A 140 21.24 -3.42 -10.37
CA LYS A 140 22.19 -2.72 -11.25
C LYS A 140 21.60 -2.23 -12.57
N SER A 141 20.67 -2.97 -13.16
CA SER A 141 20.02 -2.65 -14.45
C SER A 141 18.68 -1.96 -14.30
N SER A 142 18.36 -1.42 -13.12
CA SER A 142 17.14 -0.64 -12.91
C SER A 142 17.36 0.85 -13.13
N GLU A 143 16.33 1.52 -13.63
CA GLU A 143 16.15 2.97 -13.54
C GLU A 143 15.06 3.26 -12.52
N ILE A 144 15.18 4.37 -11.78
CA ILE A 144 14.12 4.84 -10.89
C ILE A 144 13.69 6.26 -11.25
N LYS A 145 12.37 6.47 -11.31
CA LYS A 145 11.76 7.77 -11.49
C LYS A 145 10.87 8.13 -10.31
N PHE A 146 11.23 9.20 -9.59
CA PHE A 146 10.36 9.78 -8.58
C PHE A 146 9.40 10.79 -9.20
N VAL A 147 8.10 10.61 -8.95
CA VAL A 147 7.06 11.57 -9.32
C VAL A 147 6.83 12.49 -8.12
N ASN A 148 7.25 13.74 -8.24
CA ASN A 148 7.33 14.67 -7.09
C ASN A 148 5.97 15.09 -6.52
N THR A 149 4.89 14.94 -7.29
CA THR A 149 3.53 15.36 -6.94
C THR A 149 2.57 14.18 -6.91
N ALA A 150 3.03 12.99 -6.47
CA ALA A 150 2.22 11.79 -6.42
C ALA A 150 2.41 11.00 -5.12
N GLY A 151 1.37 10.28 -4.73
CA GLY A 151 1.37 9.24 -3.70
C GLY A 151 1.55 7.84 -4.29
N HIS A 152 0.81 6.88 -3.73
CA HIS A 152 0.84 5.47 -4.13
C HIS A 152 0.00 5.18 -5.37
N SER A 153 -1.11 5.92 -5.53
CA SER A 153 -2.09 5.61 -6.56
C SER A 153 -1.58 5.87 -7.97
N SER A 154 -1.84 4.93 -8.88
CA SER A 154 -1.62 5.15 -10.31
C SER A 154 -2.48 6.28 -10.88
N SER A 155 -3.57 6.67 -10.19
CA SER A 155 -4.42 7.82 -10.58
C SER A 155 -3.80 9.17 -10.24
N ASP A 156 -2.74 9.23 -9.43
CA ASP A 156 -2.04 10.48 -9.17
C ASP A 156 -1.29 10.95 -10.43
N GLU A 157 -1.30 12.27 -10.63
CA GLU A 157 -0.75 12.89 -11.83
C GLU A 157 0.72 12.51 -12.06
N GLY A 158 1.04 12.10 -13.26
CA GLY A 158 2.39 11.74 -13.70
C GLY A 158 2.80 10.29 -13.41
N ILE A 159 2.07 9.51 -12.62
CA ILE A 159 2.42 8.10 -12.39
C ILE A 159 2.23 7.30 -13.68
N ILE A 160 1.04 7.35 -14.29
CA ILE A 160 0.75 6.61 -15.53
C ILE A 160 1.70 7.03 -16.65
N ASP A 161 1.94 8.32 -16.82
CA ASP A 161 2.83 8.82 -17.89
C ASP A 161 4.24 8.25 -17.75
N ASN A 162 4.79 8.24 -16.53
CA ASN A 162 6.11 7.68 -16.29
C ASN A 162 6.15 6.14 -16.41
N LEU A 163 5.05 5.44 -16.09
CA LEU A 163 4.93 4.00 -16.34
C LEU A 163 4.94 3.71 -17.86
N LEU A 164 4.23 4.50 -18.67
CA LEU A 164 4.22 4.36 -20.12
C LEU A 164 5.59 4.67 -20.74
N ILE A 165 6.30 5.70 -20.24
CA ILE A 165 7.69 5.99 -20.62
C ILE A 165 8.60 4.81 -20.31
N GLY A 166 8.49 4.25 -19.11
CA GLY A 166 9.28 3.08 -18.71
C GLY A 166 8.99 1.86 -19.56
N LEU A 167 7.71 1.58 -19.84
CA LEU A 167 7.30 0.48 -20.72
C LEU A 167 7.91 0.64 -22.13
N LYS A 168 7.80 1.83 -22.72
CA LYS A 168 8.38 2.11 -24.03
C LYS A 168 9.88 1.87 -24.03
N LYS A 169 10.63 2.40 -23.05
CA LYS A 169 12.09 2.17 -22.94
C LYS A 169 12.45 0.68 -22.86
N LEU A 170 11.67 -0.10 -22.10
CA LEU A 170 11.93 -1.51 -21.92
C LEU A 170 11.65 -2.32 -23.20
N THR A 171 10.66 -1.93 -23.99
CA THR A 171 10.27 -2.63 -25.23
C THR A 171 11.08 -2.24 -26.45
N GLU A 172 11.65 -1.04 -26.50
CA GLU A 172 12.54 -0.60 -27.60
C GLU A 172 13.90 -1.33 -27.60
N ASN A 173 14.24 -2.01 -26.53
CA ASN A 173 15.50 -2.76 -26.38
C ASN A 173 15.30 -4.30 -26.44
N LEU A 174 14.11 -4.76 -26.82
CA LEU A 174 13.79 -6.17 -27.10
C LEU A 174 13.84 -6.45 -28.59
#